data_4e46cca9aab35eed4f3a5fb901e1365f
#
_entry.id   4e46cca9aab35eed4f3a5fb901e1365f
#
_cell.length_a   1.000
_cell.length_b   1.000
_cell.length_c   1.000
_cell.angle_alpha   90.00
_cell.angle_beta   90.00
_cell.angle_gamma   90.00
#
_symmetry.space_group_name_H-M   'P 1'
#
loop_
_entity.id
_entity.type
_entity.pdbx_description
1 polymer ?
#
loop_
_entity_poly.entity_id
_entity_poly.type
_entity_poly.pdbx_seq_one_letter_code
_entity_poly.pdbx_strand_id
1 'polypeptide(L)'
;KIEIIIVDNSTKYSSFKLVKEIKKSFKYKIIQLHEKRRGIVYARNRCLKEVKKIDPKFISFLDDDCIIDRFWLKNVFKVRKYTNAEIITGPQIPLRKSSSSKYNLINYSYFFEKKYKNSINRVNWAASNNVFLEYDVIKKHNLLFDKTLNKFGIGEDQLFFSKLNSYGHKIYWSKNIKVFETIHRHRQNLNWLINRSFRLGVLGH
;
A
#
# COMPACT_ATOMS: atom_id res chain seq x y z
N LYS A 1 5.03 -10.97 17.45
CA LYS A 1 4.85 -9.59 17.92
C LYS A 1 4.48 -8.70 16.73
N ILE A 2 3.49 -7.80 16.90
CA ILE A 2 3.09 -6.81 15.88
C ILE A 2 3.45 -5.43 16.42
N GLU A 3 4.06 -4.60 15.58
CA GLU A 3 4.31 -3.19 15.83
C GLU A 3 3.78 -2.38 14.65
N ILE A 4 3.26 -1.19 14.90
CA ILE A 4 2.71 -0.31 13.87
C ILE A 4 3.56 0.95 13.79
N ILE A 5 4.02 1.30 12.60
CA ILE A 5 4.73 2.53 12.33
C ILE A 5 3.79 3.47 11.60
N ILE A 6 3.52 4.62 12.17
CA ILE A 6 2.71 5.68 11.55
C ILE A 6 3.63 6.86 11.25
N VAL A 7 3.72 7.23 9.98
CA VAL A 7 4.48 8.41 9.55
C VAL A 7 3.51 9.48 9.09
N ASP A 8 3.41 10.56 9.86
CA ASP A 8 2.69 11.76 9.46
C ASP A 8 3.55 12.60 8.52
N ASN A 9 3.08 12.82 7.32
CA ASN A 9 3.74 13.63 6.29
C ASN A 9 3.06 14.99 6.08
N SER A 10 2.20 15.39 7.01
CA SER A 10 1.59 16.72 7.01
C SER A 10 2.58 17.81 7.50
N THR A 11 2.37 19.04 7.06
CA THR A 11 3.22 20.16 7.48
C THR A 11 3.12 20.48 8.96
N LYS A 12 1.97 20.21 9.59
CA LYS A 12 1.64 20.59 10.98
C LYS A 12 1.64 19.41 11.95
N TYR A 13 2.07 18.21 11.52
CA TYR A 13 1.98 16.99 12.32
C TYR A 13 0.56 16.75 12.87
N SER A 14 -0.40 16.79 11.96
CA SER A 14 -1.84 16.82 12.28
C SER A 14 -2.36 15.56 12.96
N SER A 15 -1.73 14.40 12.74
CA SER A 15 -2.12 13.14 13.37
C SER A 15 -1.66 13.00 14.83
N PHE A 16 -0.80 13.90 15.35
CA PHE A 16 -0.14 13.71 16.63
C PHE A 16 -1.12 13.46 17.80
N LYS A 17 -2.10 14.31 17.94
CA LYS A 17 -3.09 14.20 19.04
C LYS A 17 -3.92 12.92 18.91
N LEU A 18 -4.43 12.63 17.71
CA LEU A 18 -5.23 11.44 17.44
C LEU A 18 -4.47 10.16 17.76
N VAL A 19 -3.25 10.02 17.25
CA VAL A 19 -2.43 8.82 17.49
C VAL A 19 -2.06 8.70 18.97
N LYS A 20 -1.82 9.80 19.67
CA LYS A 20 -1.56 9.81 21.13
C LYS A 20 -2.75 9.25 21.92
N GLU A 21 -3.99 9.61 21.52
CA GLU A 21 -5.20 9.06 22.13
C GLU A 21 -5.37 7.57 21.83
N ILE A 22 -5.22 7.17 20.56
CA ILE A 22 -5.33 5.76 20.16
C ILE A 22 -4.33 4.88 20.92
N LYS A 23 -3.10 5.35 21.14
CA LYS A 23 -2.07 4.60 21.89
C LYS A 23 -2.50 4.20 23.30
N LYS A 24 -3.40 4.94 23.95
CA LYS A 24 -3.81 4.66 25.33
C LYS A 24 -4.56 3.33 25.48
N SER A 25 -5.32 2.94 24.45
CA SER A 25 -6.17 1.75 24.46
C SER A 25 -5.78 0.70 23.42
N PHE A 26 -4.80 1.00 22.57
CA PHE A 26 -4.46 0.09 21.49
C PHE A 26 -3.52 -1.03 21.94
N LYS A 27 -3.87 -2.26 21.61
CA LYS A 27 -3.16 -3.47 22.05
C LYS A 27 -1.71 -3.56 21.57
N TYR A 28 -1.40 -3.00 20.40
CA TYR A 28 -0.08 -3.14 19.78
C TYR A 28 0.73 -1.85 19.93
N LYS A 29 2.05 -2.00 19.96
CA LYS A 29 2.95 -0.84 20.01
C LYS A 29 2.82 0.00 18.75
N ILE A 30 2.61 1.30 18.91
CA ILE A 30 2.60 2.28 17.83
C ILE A 30 3.84 3.17 17.94
N ILE A 31 4.63 3.21 16.88
CA ILE A 31 5.75 4.11 16.67
C ILE A 31 5.24 5.24 15.78
N GLN A 32 5.15 6.45 16.32
CA GLN A 32 4.68 7.61 15.59
C GLN A 32 5.87 8.49 15.20
N LEU A 33 5.96 8.84 13.93
CA LEU A 33 7.04 9.62 13.35
C LEU A 33 6.47 10.79 12.55
N HIS A 34 7.26 11.85 12.42
CA HIS A 34 6.97 12.99 11.56
C HIS A 34 8.02 13.06 10.44
N GLU A 35 7.59 13.15 9.19
CA GLU A 35 8.44 13.42 8.04
C GLU A 35 8.03 14.77 7.42
N LYS A 36 8.85 15.79 7.61
CA LYS A 36 8.56 17.17 7.20
C LYS A 36 8.58 17.36 5.67
N ARG A 37 9.38 16.59 4.95
CA ARG A 37 9.44 16.66 3.47
C ARG A 37 8.19 16.07 2.90
N ARG A 38 7.39 16.89 2.20
CA ARG A 38 6.11 16.45 1.60
C ARG A 38 6.31 15.44 0.49
N GLY A 39 5.50 14.40 0.52
CA GLY A 39 5.39 13.37 -0.51
C GLY A 39 5.48 11.96 0.02
N ILE A 40 4.72 11.09 -0.63
CA ILE A 40 4.54 9.70 -0.22
C ILE A 40 5.86 8.91 -0.15
N VAL A 41 6.76 9.20 -1.07
CA VAL A 41 8.10 8.57 -1.14
C VAL A 41 8.92 8.85 0.12
N TYR A 42 8.86 10.09 0.64
CA TYR A 42 9.57 10.44 1.86
C TYR A 42 8.97 9.76 3.09
N ALA A 43 7.63 9.69 3.16
CA ALA A 43 6.94 8.99 4.23
C ALA A 43 7.29 7.49 4.25
N ARG A 44 7.22 6.81 3.11
CA ARG A 44 7.55 5.38 2.99
C ARG A 44 9.03 5.11 3.29
N ASN A 45 9.94 5.94 2.80
CA ASN A 45 11.36 5.81 3.13
C ASN A 45 11.63 6.08 4.62
N ARG A 46 10.85 6.95 5.27
CA ARG A 46 10.91 7.16 6.71
C ARG A 46 10.44 5.91 7.48
N CYS A 47 9.38 5.25 7.00
CA CYS A 47 8.97 3.93 7.53
C CYS A 47 10.11 2.90 7.41
N LEU A 48 10.69 2.74 6.21
CA LEU A 48 11.78 1.79 5.98
C LEU A 48 13.00 2.06 6.85
N LYS A 49 13.33 3.33 7.09
CA LYS A 49 14.42 3.71 8.00
C LYS A 49 14.14 3.27 9.45
N GLU A 50 12.90 3.30 9.89
CA GLU A 50 12.52 2.82 11.22
C GLU A 50 12.48 1.29 11.26
N VAL A 51 11.94 0.65 10.23
CA VAL A 51 11.96 -0.81 10.05
C VAL A 51 13.38 -1.38 10.13
N LYS A 52 14.36 -0.70 9.55
CA LYS A 52 15.78 -1.11 9.61
C LYS A 52 16.32 -1.21 11.06
N LYS A 53 15.82 -0.40 11.98
CA LYS A 53 16.22 -0.46 13.41
C LYS A 53 15.56 -1.61 14.15
N ILE A 54 14.33 -1.97 13.75
CA ILE A 54 13.53 -3.04 14.36
C ILE A 54 13.98 -4.41 13.87
N ASP A 55 14.45 -4.48 12.61
CA ASP A 55 14.86 -5.69 11.89
C ASP A 55 13.82 -6.84 11.97
N PRO A 56 12.55 -6.60 11.56
CA PRO A 56 11.50 -7.59 11.68
C PRO A 56 11.62 -8.65 10.58
N LYS A 57 11.03 -9.83 10.79
CA LYS A 57 10.96 -10.86 9.74
C LYS A 57 10.06 -10.47 8.58
N PHE A 58 8.94 -9.78 8.86
CA PHE A 58 7.94 -9.40 7.87
C PHE A 58 7.55 -7.94 8.04
N ILE A 59 7.19 -7.30 6.94
CA ILE A 59 6.60 -5.96 6.93
C ILE A 59 5.36 -5.93 6.03
N SER A 60 4.50 -4.97 6.29
CA SER A 60 3.37 -4.62 5.43
C SER A 60 3.30 -3.12 5.25
N PHE A 61 2.97 -2.68 4.04
CA PHE A 61 2.54 -1.32 3.79
C PHE A 61 1.03 -1.29 3.62
N LEU A 62 0.42 -0.29 4.25
CA LEU A 62 -1.01 0.02 4.15
C LEU A 62 -1.15 1.54 4.10
N ASP A 63 -2.07 2.04 3.28
CA ASP A 63 -2.39 3.46 3.24
C ASP A 63 -3.42 3.80 4.34
N ASP A 64 -3.47 5.05 4.78
CA ASP A 64 -4.29 5.51 5.90
C ASP A 64 -5.79 5.62 5.57
N ASP A 65 -6.15 5.56 4.29
CA ASP A 65 -7.53 5.47 3.80
C ASP A 65 -8.00 4.02 3.56
N CYS A 66 -7.19 3.03 3.92
CA CYS A 66 -7.47 1.61 3.75
C CYS A 66 -7.86 0.91 5.06
N ILE A 67 -8.84 0.01 4.96
CA ILE A 67 -9.25 -0.92 6.03
C ILE A 67 -8.93 -2.34 5.57
N ILE A 68 -8.18 -3.09 6.36
CA ILE A 68 -7.86 -4.48 6.05
C ILE A 68 -9.05 -5.40 6.34
N ASP A 69 -9.24 -6.45 5.50
CA ASP A 69 -10.19 -7.51 5.79
C ASP A 69 -9.82 -8.25 7.09
N ARG A 70 -10.83 -8.69 7.88
CA ARG A 70 -10.61 -9.41 9.15
C ARG A 70 -9.75 -10.67 9.01
N PHE A 71 -9.74 -11.30 7.85
CA PHE A 71 -8.96 -12.49 7.55
C PHE A 71 -7.68 -12.21 6.77
N TRP A 72 -7.35 -10.93 6.54
CA TRP A 72 -6.23 -10.52 5.71
C TRP A 72 -4.93 -11.24 6.08
N LEU A 73 -4.50 -11.17 7.31
CA LEU A 73 -3.26 -11.81 7.78
C LEU A 73 -3.30 -13.33 7.65
N LYS A 74 -4.44 -13.95 8.00
CA LYS A 74 -4.65 -15.40 7.82
C LYS A 74 -4.51 -15.82 6.36
N ASN A 75 -5.08 -15.04 5.45
CA ASN A 75 -5.03 -15.31 4.01
C ASN A 75 -3.61 -15.09 3.44
N VAL A 76 -2.90 -14.08 3.91
CA VAL A 76 -1.48 -13.87 3.58
C VAL A 76 -0.65 -15.12 3.90
N PHE A 77 -0.73 -15.64 5.12
CA PHE A 77 0.03 -16.84 5.50
C PHE A 77 -0.42 -18.10 4.77
N LYS A 78 -1.71 -18.23 4.39
CA LYS A 78 -2.18 -19.32 3.53
C LYS A 78 -1.53 -19.24 2.14
N VAL A 79 -1.55 -18.07 1.51
CA VAL A 79 -0.94 -17.87 0.19
C VAL A 79 0.56 -18.13 0.26
N ARG A 80 1.23 -17.60 1.29
CA ARG A 80 2.66 -17.82 1.50
C ARG A 80 3.01 -19.31 1.61
N LYS A 81 2.25 -20.07 2.40
CA LYS A 81 2.45 -21.53 2.55
C LYS A 81 2.27 -22.27 1.24
N TYR A 82 1.31 -21.85 0.42
CA TYR A 82 0.98 -22.50 -0.87
C TYR A 82 1.98 -22.16 -1.98
N THR A 83 2.50 -20.92 -2.02
CA THR A 83 3.31 -20.41 -3.14
C THR A 83 4.78 -20.25 -2.84
N ASN A 84 5.18 -20.32 -1.56
CA ASN A 84 6.50 -19.86 -1.07
C ASN A 84 6.82 -18.42 -1.49
N ALA A 85 5.80 -17.57 -1.57
CA ALA A 85 5.93 -16.19 -1.98
C ALA A 85 6.64 -15.35 -0.93
N GLU A 86 7.58 -14.54 -1.37
CA GLU A 86 8.27 -13.56 -0.52
C GLU A 86 7.48 -12.24 -0.44
N ILE A 87 6.70 -11.94 -1.50
CA ILE A 87 5.90 -10.71 -1.61
C ILE A 87 4.48 -11.10 -2.02
N ILE A 88 3.51 -10.59 -1.28
CA ILE A 88 2.10 -10.94 -1.47
C ILE A 88 1.26 -9.66 -1.47
N THR A 89 0.35 -9.55 -2.42
CA THR A 89 -0.57 -8.42 -2.58
C THR A 89 -1.97 -8.91 -2.90
N GLY A 90 -2.93 -8.00 -2.99
CA GLY A 90 -4.31 -8.33 -3.30
C GLY A 90 -5.12 -7.11 -3.76
N PRO A 91 -6.44 -7.28 -3.97
CA PRO A 91 -7.29 -6.23 -4.47
C PRO A 91 -7.53 -5.11 -3.45
N GLN A 92 -7.68 -3.91 -4.00
CA GLN A 92 -8.27 -2.76 -3.34
C GLN A 92 -9.74 -2.69 -3.72
N ILE A 93 -10.63 -2.66 -2.74
CA ILE A 93 -12.06 -2.63 -2.94
C ILE A 93 -12.58 -1.28 -2.46
N PRO A 94 -13.18 -0.47 -3.33
CA PRO A 94 -13.73 0.81 -2.90
C PRO A 94 -14.88 0.62 -1.92
N LEU A 95 -14.81 1.30 -0.78
CA LEU A 95 -15.93 1.38 0.17
C LEU A 95 -17.04 2.24 -0.43
N ARG A 96 -18.20 1.63 -0.63
CA ARG A 96 -19.42 2.32 -1.06
C ARG A 96 -19.98 3.14 0.09
N LYS A 97 -19.82 4.45 0.08
CA LYS A 97 -20.71 5.34 0.85
C LYS A 97 -21.94 5.61 -0.01
N SER A 98 -23.12 5.34 0.53
CA SER A 98 -24.42 5.53 -0.12
C SER A 98 -24.53 6.92 -0.75
N SER A 99 -25.17 7.01 -1.92
CA SER A 99 -25.49 8.19 -2.71
C SER A 99 -24.32 8.92 -3.35
N SER A 100 -23.95 8.50 -4.52
CA SER A 100 -23.30 9.40 -5.47
C SER A 100 -23.35 8.80 -6.86
N SER A 101 -23.39 9.67 -7.84
CA SER A 101 -23.68 9.45 -9.24
C SER A 101 -23.23 8.10 -9.84
N LYS A 102 -23.99 7.60 -10.79
CA LYS A 102 -23.73 6.36 -11.58
C LYS A 102 -22.27 6.23 -12.08
N TYR A 103 -21.56 7.33 -12.25
CA TYR A 103 -20.19 7.36 -12.80
C TYR A 103 -19.10 6.99 -11.78
N ASN A 104 -19.35 7.18 -10.48
CA ASN A 104 -18.26 7.14 -9.49
C ASN A 104 -17.83 5.75 -9.06
N LEU A 105 -18.71 4.76 -9.10
CA LEU A 105 -18.42 3.43 -8.54
C LEU A 105 -18.03 2.39 -9.60
N ILE A 106 -18.62 2.47 -10.79
CA ILE A 106 -18.33 1.53 -11.88
C ILE A 106 -16.88 1.72 -12.38
N ASN A 107 -16.44 2.98 -12.47
CA ASN A 107 -15.11 3.31 -12.95
C ASN A 107 -13.99 3.01 -11.92
N TYR A 108 -14.29 3.12 -10.62
CA TYR A 108 -13.31 2.79 -9.59
C TYR A 108 -13.00 1.29 -9.54
N SER A 109 -14.02 0.44 -9.59
CA SER A 109 -13.80 -1.01 -9.63
C SER A 109 -13.04 -1.45 -10.88
N TYR A 110 -13.26 -0.77 -12.01
CA TYR A 110 -12.55 -1.07 -13.26
C TYR A 110 -11.05 -0.72 -13.17
N PHE A 111 -10.69 0.40 -12.56
CA PHE A 111 -9.30 0.86 -12.48
C PHE A 111 -8.48 0.19 -11.36
N PHE A 112 -9.12 -0.26 -10.29
CA PHE A 112 -8.43 -0.79 -9.12
C PHE A 112 -8.58 -2.31 -8.95
N GLU A 113 -9.64 -2.90 -9.53
CA GLU A 113 -9.85 -4.33 -9.47
C GLU A 113 -9.26 -5.03 -10.69
N LYS A 114 -8.01 -5.51 -10.56
CA LYS A 114 -7.46 -6.42 -11.59
C LYS A 114 -8.23 -7.73 -11.53
N LYS A 115 -8.92 -8.05 -12.63
CA LYS A 115 -9.61 -9.33 -12.81
C LYS A 115 -8.62 -10.38 -13.28
N TYR A 116 -8.13 -11.19 -12.37
CA TYR A 116 -7.32 -12.34 -12.72
C TYR A 116 -8.20 -13.59 -12.88
N LYS A 117 -7.84 -14.48 -13.83
CA LYS A 117 -8.54 -15.76 -14.08
C LYS A 117 -8.51 -16.65 -12.83
N ASN A 118 -7.39 -16.75 -12.17
CA ASN A 118 -7.18 -17.59 -10.99
C ASN A 118 -7.31 -16.78 -9.69
N SER A 119 -7.56 -17.46 -8.59
CA SER A 119 -7.61 -16.83 -7.26
C SER A 119 -6.26 -16.40 -6.70
N ILE A 120 -5.17 -16.98 -7.24
CA ILE A 120 -3.78 -16.66 -6.92
C ILE A 120 -3.02 -16.59 -8.24
N ASN A 121 -2.27 -15.50 -8.46
CA ASN A 121 -1.55 -15.27 -9.71
C ASN A 121 -0.17 -14.68 -9.40
N ARG A 122 0.85 -15.07 -10.18
CA ARG A 122 2.13 -14.38 -10.18
C ARG A 122 1.97 -13.05 -10.90
N VAL A 123 2.57 -11.99 -10.35
CA VAL A 123 2.51 -10.64 -10.90
C VAL A 123 3.90 -10.00 -10.86
N ASN A 124 4.13 -8.95 -11.65
CA ASN A 124 5.44 -8.32 -11.77
C ASN A 124 5.65 -7.14 -10.81
N TRP A 125 4.58 -6.67 -10.18
CA TRP A 125 4.64 -5.55 -9.23
C TRP A 125 3.47 -5.61 -8.23
N ALA A 126 3.52 -4.81 -7.19
CA ALA A 126 2.49 -4.67 -6.17
C ALA A 126 2.21 -3.20 -5.87
N ALA A 127 0.97 -2.90 -5.47
CA ALA A 127 0.63 -1.60 -4.90
C ALA A 127 0.96 -1.59 -3.40
N SER A 128 1.61 -0.54 -2.94
CA SER A 128 2.06 -0.44 -1.55
C SER A 128 0.94 -0.25 -0.52
N ASN A 129 -0.26 0.07 -0.94
CA ASN A 129 -1.42 0.18 -0.04
C ASN A 129 -2.00 -1.17 0.40
N ASN A 130 -1.58 -2.27 -0.21
CA ASN A 130 -1.98 -3.63 0.15
C ASN A 130 -0.86 -4.63 -0.17
N VAL A 131 0.21 -4.61 0.58
CA VAL A 131 1.33 -5.52 0.36
C VAL A 131 1.90 -6.04 1.67
N PHE A 132 2.26 -7.31 1.67
CA PHE A 132 2.99 -8.00 2.72
C PHE A 132 4.25 -8.63 2.13
N LEU A 133 5.38 -8.51 2.81
CA LEU A 133 6.62 -9.08 2.31
C LEU A 133 7.60 -9.48 3.44
N GLU A 134 8.51 -10.37 3.10
CA GLU A 134 9.67 -10.66 3.92
C GLU A 134 10.61 -9.45 3.91
N TYR A 135 11.06 -9.00 5.08
CA TYR A 135 11.90 -7.80 5.13
C TYR A 135 13.27 -8.03 4.49
N ASP A 136 13.78 -9.25 4.53
CA ASP A 136 15.07 -9.61 3.95
C ASP A 136 15.16 -9.29 2.46
N VAL A 137 14.04 -9.32 1.70
CA VAL A 137 14.06 -8.96 0.26
C VAL A 137 14.40 -7.47 0.03
N ILE A 138 14.04 -6.59 0.97
CA ILE A 138 14.42 -5.18 0.91
C ILE A 138 15.82 -4.98 1.49
N LYS A 139 16.11 -5.63 2.62
CA LYS A 139 17.35 -5.52 3.36
C LYS A 139 18.56 -5.93 2.49
N LYS A 140 18.46 -7.07 1.81
CA LYS A 140 19.49 -7.61 0.92
C LYS A 140 19.92 -6.63 -0.18
N HIS A 141 18.97 -5.86 -0.71
CA HIS A 141 19.24 -4.91 -1.80
C HIS A 141 19.38 -3.46 -1.30
N ASN A 142 19.25 -3.22 0.01
CA ASN A 142 19.22 -1.88 0.60
C ASN A 142 18.27 -0.93 -0.14
N LEU A 143 17.11 -1.47 -0.57
CA LEU A 143 16.20 -0.79 -1.50
C LEU A 143 15.38 0.29 -0.80
N LEU A 144 15.24 1.43 -1.45
CA LEU A 144 14.40 2.55 -1.04
C LEU A 144 13.51 2.98 -2.21
N PHE A 145 12.38 3.60 -1.90
CA PHE A 145 11.54 4.25 -2.90
C PHE A 145 12.29 5.42 -3.55
N ASP A 146 12.20 5.51 -4.88
CA ASP A 146 12.93 6.51 -5.65
C ASP A 146 12.35 7.92 -5.44
N LYS A 147 13.18 8.81 -4.90
CA LYS A 147 12.77 10.19 -4.56
C LYS A 147 12.47 11.04 -5.81
N THR A 148 13.02 10.69 -6.96
CA THR A 148 12.77 11.42 -8.22
C THR A 148 11.31 11.30 -8.65
N LEU A 149 10.61 10.22 -8.28
CA LEU A 149 9.22 9.99 -8.57
C LEU A 149 8.26 10.78 -7.67
N ASN A 150 8.76 11.40 -6.60
CA ASN A 150 7.90 12.17 -5.70
C ASN A 150 7.16 13.33 -6.40
N LYS A 151 7.77 13.94 -7.40
CA LYS A 151 7.16 15.03 -8.20
C LYS A 151 5.97 14.57 -9.03
N PHE A 152 5.90 13.30 -9.41
CA PHE A 152 4.80 12.74 -10.20
C PHE A 152 3.66 12.24 -9.32
N GLY A 153 3.94 11.84 -8.06
CA GLY A 153 2.96 11.35 -7.08
C GLY A 153 2.28 10.04 -7.47
N ILE A 154 2.88 9.28 -8.39
CA ILE A 154 2.47 7.92 -8.82
C ILE A 154 3.68 7.17 -9.37
N GLY A 155 3.60 5.82 -9.38
CA GLY A 155 4.59 4.94 -10.00
C GLY A 155 5.76 4.54 -9.11
N GLU A 156 5.88 5.14 -7.93
CA GLU A 156 6.96 4.86 -6.99
C GLU A 156 6.90 3.44 -6.42
N ASP A 157 5.70 2.92 -6.18
CA ASP A 157 5.47 1.56 -5.73
C ASP A 157 5.67 0.55 -6.86
N GLN A 158 5.15 0.85 -8.06
CA GLN A 158 5.37 0.03 -9.23
C GLN A 158 6.87 -0.15 -9.50
N LEU A 159 7.65 0.93 -9.53
CA LEU A 159 9.10 0.86 -9.73
C LEU A 159 9.79 0.06 -8.62
N PHE A 160 9.40 0.29 -7.36
CA PHE A 160 9.99 -0.38 -6.21
C PHE A 160 9.79 -1.89 -6.27
N PHE A 161 8.55 -2.35 -6.49
CA PHE A 161 8.25 -3.78 -6.54
C PHE A 161 8.69 -4.44 -7.85
N SER A 162 8.68 -3.73 -8.99
CA SER A 162 9.25 -4.24 -10.24
C SER A 162 10.75 -4.48 -10.13
N LYS A 163 11.49 -3.62 -9.43
CA LYS A 163 12.90 -3.86 -9.12
C LYS A 163 13.09 -5.12 -8.28
N LEU A 164 12.28 -5.34 -7.26
CA LEU A 164 12.35 -6.58 -6.47
C LEU A 164 12.06 -7.82 -7.35
N ASN A 165 11.07 -7.72 -8.24
CA ASN A 165 10.78 -8.80 -9.19
C ASN A 165 11.96 -9.05 -10.16
N SER A 166 12.64 -8.01 -10.66
CA SER A 166 13.81 -8.14 -11.53
C SER A 166 15.01 -8.75 -10.82
N TYR A 167 15.11 -8.63 -9.50
CA TYR A 167 16.10 -9.32 -8.67
C TYR A 167 15.73 -10.79 -8.39
N GLY A 168 14.63 -11.30 -8.99
CA GLY A 168 14.21 -12.69 -8.88
C GLY A 168 13.18 -12.96 -7.76
N HIS A 169 12.80 -11.95 -6.97
CA HIS A 169 11.80 -12.12 -5.91
C HIS A 169 10.41 -12.33 -6.48
N LYS A 170 9.68 -13.33 -5.93
CA LYS A 170 8.38 -13.72 -6.45
C LYS A 170 7.26 -12.92 -5.79
N ILE A 171 6.48 -12.22 -6.61
CA ILE A 171 5.31 -11.47 -6.18
C ILE A 171 4.05 -12.23 -6.57
N TYR A 172 3.14 -12.46 -5.60
CA TYR A 172 1.85 -13.10 -5.84
C TYR A 172 0.70 -12.19 -5.44
N TRP A 173 -0.27 -12.11 -6.31
CA TRP A 173 -1.56 -11.47 -6.04
C TRP A 173 -2.59 -12.53 -5.67
N SER A 174 -3.44 -12.26 -4.66
CA SER A 174 -4.54 -13.15 -4.30
C SER A 174 -5.82 -12.37 -4.03
N LYS A 175 -6.94 -12.85 -4.63
CA LYS A 175 -8.27 -12.25 -4.45
C LYS A 175 -8.77 -12.22 -3.00
N ASN A 176 -8.17 -13.01 -2.13
CA ASN A 176 -8.57 -13.14 -0.73
C ASN A 176 -7.81 -12.20 0.21
N ILE A 177 -6.83 -11.46 -0.29
CA ILE A 177 -6.04 -10.48 0.49
C ILE A 177 -6.57 -9.09 0.20
N LYS A 178 -7.73 -8.79 0.80
CA LYS A 178 -8.53 -7.60 0.49
C LYS A 178 -8.21 -6.46 1.42
N VAL A 179 -8.12 -5.25 0.87
CA VAL A 179 -8.26 -4.01 1.60
C VAL A 179 -9.42 -3.21 1.02
N PHE A 180 -10.09 -2.46 1.89
CA PHE A 180 -11.22 -1.61 1.53
C PHE A 180 -10.74 -0.17 1.60
N GLU A 181 -10.78 0.55 0.48
CA GLU A 181 -10.31 1.93 0.38
C GLU A 181 -11.48 2.93 0.48
N THR A 182 -11.31 3.94 1.34
CA THR A 182 -12.25 5.05 1.43
C THR A 182 -11.99 6.04 0.30
N ILE A 183 -12.94 6.16 -0.62
CA ILE A 183 -12.78 7.09 -1.73
C ILE A 183 -13.25 8.49 -1.33
N HIS A 184 -12.33 9.42 -1.22
CA HIS A 184 -12.62 10.82 -0.91
C HIS A 184 -13.43 11.52 -2.02
N ARG A 185 -14.34 12.44 -1.65
CA ARG A 185 -15.24 13.14 -2.60
C ARG A 185 -14.51 13.78 -3.78
N HIS A 186 -13.35 14.39 -3.56
CA HIS A 186 -12.58 15.04 -4.63
C HIS A 186 -12.04 14.07 -5.68
N ARG A 187 -11.98 12.77 -5.38
CA ARG A 187 -11.61 11.71 -6.33
C ARG A 187 -12.81 11.12 -7.07
N GLN A 188 -14.04 11.53 -6.72
CA GLN A 188 -15.29 10.97 -7.24
C GLN A 188 -15.87 11.84 -8.38
N ASN A 189 -15.05 12.22 -9.34
CA ASN A 189 -15.50 12.99 -10.51
C ASN A 189 -14.73 12.60 -11.77
N LEU A 190 -15.32 12.91 -12.94
CA LEU A 190 -14.79 12.54 -14.23
C LEU A 190 -13.42 13.15 -14.50
N ASN A 191 -13.23 14.43 -14.16
CA ASN A 191 -11.95 15.12 -14.37
C ASN A 191 -10.80 14.44 -13.61
N TRP A 192 -11.07 14.03 -12.39
CA TRP A 192 -10.06 13.29 -11.62
C TRP A 192 -9.73 11.93 -12.27
N LEU A 193 -10.76 11.21 -12.76
CA LEU A 193 -10.58 9.92 -13.44
C LEU A 193 -9.76 10.06 -14.73
N ILE A 194 -10.06 11.08 -15.55
CA ILE A 194 -9.31 11.38 -16.79
C ILE A 194 -7.85 11.67 -16.45
N ASN A 195 -7.60 12.59 -15.50
CA ASN A 195 -6.25 12.95 -15.08
C ASN A 195 -5.48 11.76 -14.54
N ARG A 196 -6.13 10.90 -13.75
CA ARG A 196 -5.49 9.69 -13.23
C ARG A 196 -5.17 8.70 -14.34
N SER A 197 -6.10 8.48 -15.27
CA SER A 197 -5.88 7.58 -16.43
C SER A 197 -4.73 8.06 -17.31
N PHE A 198 -4.68 9.36 -17.59
CA PHE A 198 -3.58 9.98 -18.32
C PHE A 198 -2.23 9.75 -17.62
N ARG A 199 -2.16 10.02 -16.32
CA ARG A 199 -0.94 9.81 -15.52
C ARG A 199 -0.50 8.34 -15.50
N LEU A 200 -1.43 7.39 -15.40
CA LEU A 200 -1.14 5.96 -15.47
C LEU A 200 -0.62 5.57 -16.86
N GLY A 201 -1.22 6.11 -17.94
CA GLY A 201 -0.78 5.88 -19.31
C GLY A 201 0.66 6.36 -19.57
N VAL A 202 1.03 7.53 -19.03
CA VAL A 202 2.41 8.05 -19.12
C VAL A 202 3.44 7.15 -18.44
N LEU A 203 3.03 6.37 -17.44
CA LEU A 203 3.91 5.40 -16.75
C LEU A 203 4.03 4.04 -17.44
N GLY A 204 3.40 3.87 -18.62
CA GLY A 204 3.48 2.64 -19.41
C GLY A 204 2.64 1.49 -18.88
N HIS A 205 1.44 1.81 -18.40
CA HIS A 205 0.42 0.81 -18.03
C HIS A 205 -0.40 0.37 -19.22
#